data_63b28d05b044a987af0cd84832ea0a22
#
_entry.id   63b28d05b044a987af0cd84832ea0a22
#
_cell.length_a   1.000
_cell.length_b   1.000
_cell.length_c   1.000
_cell.angle_alpha   90.00
_cell.angle_beta   90.00
_cell.angle_gamma   90.00
#
_symmetry.space_group_name_H-M   'P 1'
#
loop_
_entity.id
_entity.type
_entity.pdbx_description
1 polymer ?
#
loop_
_entity_poly.entity_id
_entity_poly.type
_entity_poly.pdbx_seq_one_letter_code
_entity_poly.pdbx_strand_id
1 'polypeptide(L)'
;AGVILEPVFQGANAMWFYHPEYLRRLRQECDRHDIVLIFDEIATGFGRTGERFACLHAGVTPDVMCVGKALTAGAITMACAITTKRISDPIPVFLHGPTYMGNPLACAAACASLDLFESYDWRANVKRIEKKLKELLPKYRSLPNVQDVRALGAVGVLDVKKIPDEEQVRRIVLETGVWLRPESHFIYTMPPFVTTDEEIERIVDAMGRMAAIQ
;
A
#
# COMPACT_ATOMS: atom_id res chain seq x y z
N ALA A 1 22.36 12.21 -9.47
CA ALA A 1 21.00 11.94 -9.94
C ALA A 1 20.33 10.92 -9.04
N GLY A 2 18.99 10.83 -9.06
CA GLY A 2 18.23 9.86 -8.28
C GLY A 2 17.00 9.38 -9.04
N VAL A 3 16.52 8.18 -8.68
CA VAL A 3 15.26 7.60 -9.13
C VAL A 3 14.40 7.32 -7.90
N ILE A 4 13.14 7.76 -7.92
CA ILE A 4 12.15 7.49 -6.86
C ILE A 4 10.95 6.75 -7.44
N LEU A 5 10.48 5.71 -6.72
CA LEU A 5 9.28 4.94 -7.09
C LEU A 5 8.69 4.19 -5.90
N GLU A 6 7.40 3.86 -5.98
CA GLU A 6 6.76 2.91 -5.07
C GLU A 6 7.15 1.48 -5.49
N PRO A 7 7.69 0.62 -4.59
CA PRO A 7 8.14 -0.73 -4.96
C PRO A 7 6.97 -1.71 -5.09
N VAL A 8 6.95 -2.50 -6.17
CA VAL A 8 6.01 -3.60 -6.48
C VAL A 8 4.55 -3.15 -6.67
N PHE A 9 4.09 -2.20 -5.90
CA PHE A 9 2.72 -1.71 -5.89
C PHE A 9 2.70 -0.18 -5.98
N GLN A 10 2.10 0.37 -7.02
CA GLN A 10 1.96 1.80 -7.25
C GLN A 10 0.59 2.28 -6.76
N GLY A 11 0.49 2.64 -5.49
CA GLY A 11 -0.77 3.11 -4.89
C GLY A 11 -1.27 4.40 -5.52
N ALA A 12 -0.37 5.31 -5.86
CA ALA A 12 -0.72 6.59 -6.48
C ALA A 12 -1.00 6.50 -7.99
N ASN A 13 -0.62 5.40 -8.65
CA ASN A 13 -0.85 5.19 -10.08
C ASN A 13 -1.79 4.01 -10.32
N ALA A 14 -3.10 4.25 -10.11
CA ALA A 14 -4.17 3.30 -10.41
C ALA A 14 -4.01 1.90 -9.78
N MET A 15 -3.33 1.80 -8.66
CA MET A 15 -3.12 0.54 -7.94
C MET A 15 -2.46 -0.55 -8.81
N TRP A 16 -1.49 -0.19 -9.66
CA TRP A 16 -0.75 -1.13 -10.50
C TRP A 16 0.23 -1.96 -9.68
N PHE A 17 0.29 -3.26 -10.00
CA PHE A 17 1.32 -4.16 -9.53
C PHE A 17 2.29 -4.48 -10.67
N TYR A 18 3.58 -4.58 -10.34
CA TYR A 18 4.60 -4.95 -11.31
C TYR A 18 5.57 -5.99 -10.73
N HIS A 19 6.25 -6.70 -11.61
CA HIS A 19 7.10 -7.82 -11.22
C HIS A 19 8.34 -7.34 -10.44
N PRO A 20 8.72 -7.98 -9.33
CA PRO A 20 9.88 -7.59 -8.52
C PRO A 20 11.21 -7.57 -9.27
N GLU A 21 11.34 -8.32 -10.36
CA GLU A 21 12.53 -8.31 -11.22
C GLU A 21 12.87 -6.92 -11.76
N TYR A 22 11.87 -6.06 -11.96
CA TYR A 22 12.09 -4.67 -12.34
C TYR A 22 12.96 -3.95 -11.31
N LEU A 23 12.69 -4.15 -10.01
CA LEU A 23 13.47 -3.52 -8.94
C LEU A 23 14.90 -4.03 -8.89
N ARG A 24 15.13 -5.33 -9.17
CA ARG A 24 16.48 -5.90 -9.22
C ARG A 24 17.30 -5.27 -10.33
N ARG A 25 16.73 -5.18 -11.53
CA ARG A 25 17.39 -4.55 -12.68
C ARG A 25 17.62 -3.06 -12.44
N LEU A 26 16.62 -2.38 -11.88
CA LEU A 26 16.76 -0.96 -11.55
C LEU A 26 17.89 -0.72 -10.55
N ARG A 27 18.01 -1.57 -9.49
CA ARG A 27 19.13 -1.48 -8.53
C ARG A 27 20.48 -1.66 -9.23
N GLN A 28 20.60 -2.65 -10.13
CA GLN A 28 21.83 -2.88 -10.90
C GLN A 28 22.21 -1.68 -11.77
N GLU A 29 21.24 -1.06 -12.44
CA GLU A 29 21.51 0.13 -13.25
C GLU A 29 21.86 1.35 -12.38
N CYS A 30 21.18 1.51 -11.24
CA CYS A 30 21.53 2.58 -10.29
C CYS A 30 22.95 2.42 -9.75
N ASP A 31 23.39 1.20 -9.43
CA ASP A 31 24.75 0.91 -8.97
C ASP A 31 25.78 1.18 -10.08
N ARG A 32 25.48 0.76 -11.34
CA ARG A 32 26.36 0.96 -12.49
C ARG A 32 26.61 2.44 -12.79
N HIS A 33 25.61 3.28 -12.59
CA HIS A 33 25.64 4.70 -12.96
C HIS A 33 25.76 5.65 -11.77
N ASP A 34 26.01 5.14 -10.56
CA ASP A 34 26.07 5.91 -9.31
C ASP A 34 24.81 6.80 -9.12
N ILE A 35 23.63 6.20 -9.35
CA ILE A 35 22.32 6.86 -9.18
C ILE A 35 21.73 6.45 -7.83
N VAL A 36 21.23 7.43 -7.07
CA VAL A 36 20.54 7.19 -5.80
C VAL A 36 19.19 6.55 -6.06
N LEU A 37 18.95 5.37 -5.47
CA LEU A 37 17.67 4.67 -5.53
C LEU A 37 16.84 4.98 -4.29
N ILE A 38 15.65 5.52 -4.51
CA ILE A 38 14.70 5.92 -3.46
C ILE A 38 13.43 5.09 -3.58
N PHE A 39 13.05 4.38 -2.52
CA PHE A 39 11.76 3.69 -2.48
C PHE A 39 10.76 4.45 -1.60
N ASP A 40 9.61 4.74 -2.18
CA ASP A 40 8.45 5.23 -1.46
C ASP A 40 7.64 4.03 -0.93
N GLU A 41 7.92 3.68 0.32
CA GLU A 41 7.21 2.60 1.04
C GLU A 41 6.08 3.15 1.93
N ILE A 42 5.63 4.39 1.69
CA ILE A 42 4.57 5.03 2.50
C ILE A 42 3.26 4.24 2.43
N ALA A 43 2.91 3.70 1.24
CA ALA A 43 1.71 2.89 1.06
C ALA A 43 1.99 1.37 1.11
N THR A 44 3.21 0.96 0.78
CA THR A 44 3.59 -0.43 0.55
C THR A 44 4.19 -1.11 1.77
N GLY A 45 4.77 -0.33 2.69
CA GLY A 45 5.46 -0.83 3.88
C GLY A 45 4.53 -1.44 4.94
N PHE A 46 5.16 -1.94 6.00
CA PHE A 46 4.53 -2.51 7.18
C PHE A 46 3.53 -3.64 6.85
N GLY A 47 3.92 -4.55 5.98
CA GLY A 47 3.17 -5.78 5.70
C GLY A 47 2.13 -5.69 4.59
N ARG A 48 1.83 -4.52 4.05
CA ARG A 48 0.71 -4.31 3.12
C ARG A 48 0.73 -5.25 1.91
N THR A 49 1.90 -5.52 1.34
CA THR A 49 2.07 -6.39 0.17
C THR A 49 2.40 -7.84 0.50
N GLY A 50 2.45 -8.22 1.78
CA GLY A 50 2.83 -9.56 2.25
C GLY A 50 4.26 -9.67 2.79
N GLU A 51 5.11 -8.71 2.49
CA GLU A 51 6.43 -8.54 3.09
C GLU A 51 6.46 -7.31 4.00
N ARG A 52 7.38 -7.26 4.98
CA ARG A 52 7.52 -6.11 5.89
C ARG A 52 7.64 -4.79 5.13
N PHE A 53 8.48 -4.79 4.10
CA PHE A 53 8.60 -3.73 3.10
C PHE A 53 8.54 -4.37 1.71
N ALA A 54 7.89 -3.70 0.76
CA ALA A 54 7.66 -4.27 -0.56
C ALA A 54 8.96 -4.51 -1.35
N CYS A 55 10.02 -3.76 -1.07
CA CYS A 55 11.35 -3.97 -1.65
C CYS A 55 11.91 -5.38 -1.35
N LEU A 56 11.47 -6.03 -0.28
CA LEU A 56 11.90 -7.39 0.10
C LEU A 56 11.40 -8.47 -0.86
N HIS A 57 10.32 -8.25 -1.61
CA HIS A 57 9.92 -9.14 -2.70
C HIS A 57 11.02 -9.30 -3.77
N ALA A 58 11.83 -8.27 -3.93
CA ALA A 58 12.96 -8.28 -4.85
C ALA A 58 14.31 -8.60 -4.17
N GLY A 59 14.37 -8.61 -2.84
CA GLY A 59 15.63 -8.68 -2.10
C GLY A 59 16.52 -7.47 -2.34
N VAL A 60 15.94 -6.29 -2.58
CA VAL A 60 16.65 -5.05 -2.91
C VAL A 60 16.60 -4.09 -1.72
N THR A 61 17.74 -3.47 -1.41
CA THR A 61 17.81 -2.37 -0.44
C THR A 61 18.00 -1.06 -1.19
N PRO A 62 17.13 -0.05 -0.97
CA PRO A 62 17.31 1.28 -1.55
C PRO A 62 18.39 2.07 -0.81
N ASP A 63 18.85 3.16 -1.40
CA ASP A 63 19.71 4.14 -0.72
C ASP A 63 18.92 5.02 0.24
N VAL A 64 17.66 5.31 -0.11
CA VAL A 64 16.70 6.05 0.71
C VAL A 64 15.37 5.33 0.70
N MET A 65 14.76 5.18 1.88
CA MET A 65 13.40 4.63 2.04
C MET A 65 12.52 5.66 2.74
N CYS A 66 11.38 5.97 2.12
CA CYS A 66 10.36 6.81 2.72
C CYS A 66 9.28 5.94 3.35
N VAL A 67 8.92 6.19 4.60
CA VAL A 67 7.87 5.47 5.33
C VAL A 67 6.89 6.45 5.99
N GLY A 68 5.63 6.05 6.12
CA GLY A 68 4.57 6.87 6.70
C GLY A 68 3.32 6.03 6.93
N LYS A 69 2.14 6.64 6.89
CA LYS A 69 0.83 5.97 7.04
C LYS A 69 0.80 4.95 8.18
N ALA A 70 1.02 3.67 7.90
CA ALA A 70 1.03 2.58 8.88
C ALA A 70 2.10 2.75 9.97
N LEU A 71 3.10 3.60 9.77
CA LEU A 71 4.12 3.90 10.78
C LEU A 71 3.50 4.29 12.14
N THR A 72 2.38 5.01 12.13
CA THR A 72 1.65 5.43 13.33
C THR A 72 0.28 4.76 13.47
N ALA A 73 0.00 3.71 12.69
CA ALA A 73 -1.31 3.03 12.62
C ALA A 73 -2.50 4.00 12.39
N GLY A 74 -2.26 5.18 11.82
CA GLY A 74 -3.29 6.19 11.55
C GLY A 74 -3.64 7.10 12.73
N ALA A 75 -2.98 6.96 13.88
CA ALA A 75 -3.27 7.76 15.07
C ALA A 75 -2.90 9.24 14.91
N ILE A 76 -1.78 9.51 14.20
CA ILE A 76 -1.28 10.87 13.96
C ILE A 76 -0.40 10.88 12.71
N THR A 77 -0.38 12.00 11.99
CA THR A 77 0.46 12.15 10.79
C THR A 77 1.94 12.17 11.15
N MET A 78 2.72 11.22 10.59
CA MET A 78 4.16 11.16 10.68
C MET A 78 4.75 10.46 9.45
N ALA A 79 5.92 10.89 9.03
CA ALA A 79 6.71 10.23 8.01
C ALA A 79 8.19 10.28 8.37
N CYS A 80 8.97 9.32 7.83
CA CYS A 80 10.41 9.28 7.95
C CYS A 80 11.05 9.01 6.60
N ALA A 81 12.20 9.65 6.33
CA ALA A 81 13.14 9.27 5.31
C ALA A 81 14.34 8.60 5.98
N ILE A 82 14.55 7.33 5.66
CA ILE A 82 15.64 6.51 6.22
C ILE A 82 16.70 6.38 5.15
N THR A 83 17.96 6.63 5.48
CA THR A 83 19.04 6.59 4.52
C THR A 83 20.15 5.62 4.93
N THR A 84 20.89 5.15 3.93
CA THR A 84 22.18 4.46 4.16
C THR A 84 23.25 5.47 4.57
N LYS A 85 24.31 4.98 5.21
CA LYS A 85 25.50 5.81 5.54
C LYS A 85 26.14 6.46 4.32
N ARG A 86 26.10 5.79 3.16
CA ARG A 86 26.56 6.36 1.88
C ARG A 86 25.93 7.71 1.58
N ILE A 87 24.66 7.90 1.96
CA ILE A 87 23.93 9.15 1.74
C ILE A 87 24.12 10.13 2.91
N SER A 88 24.12 9.65 4.16
CA SER A 88 24.18 10.53 5.33
C SER A 88 25.58 11.07 5.64
N ASP A 89 26.63 10.23 5.52
CA ASP A 89 27.97 10.59 5.98
C ASP A 89 28.60 11.81 5.25
N PRO A 90 28.35 12.02 3.93
CA PRO A 90 28.84 13.23 3.25
C PRO A 90 28.14 14.53 3.67
N ILE A 91 27.02 14.45 4.42
CA ILE A 91 26.24 15.62 4.82
C ILE A 91 26.66 16.04 6.24
N PRO A 92 27.52 17.07 6.40
CA PRO A 92 28.09 17.41 7.72
C PRO A 92 27.04 17.96 8.68
N VAL A 93 26.08 18.74 8.18
CA VAL A 93 24.93 19.28 8.95
C VAL A 93 23.70 19.30 8.05
N PHE A 94 22.69 18.61 8.46
CA PHE A 94 21.40 18.60 7.77
C PHE A 94 20.44 19.60 8.42
N LEU A 95 20.49 20.85 7.94
CA LEU A 95 19.61 21.92 8.43
C LEU A 95 18.23 21.88 7.75
N HIS A 96 17.44 20.86 8.10
CA HIS A 96 16.06 20.73 7.71
C HIS A 96 15.25 20.24 8.90
N GLY A 97 14.29 21.05 9.34
CA GLY A 97 13.46 20.70 10.48
C GLY A 97 12.23 21.61 10.57
N PRO A 98 11.07 21.18 10.07
CA PRO A 98 9.80 21.81 10.43
C PRO A 98 9.66 21.89 11.96
N THR A 99 9.02 22.92 12.47
CA THR A 99 8.88 23.19 13.91
C THR A 99 8.43 21.98 14.73
N TYR A 100 7.57 21.14 14.16
CA TYR A 100 7.03 19.95 14.82
C TYR A 100 7.66 18.63 14.35
N MET A 101 8.84 18.69 13.68
CA MET A 101 9.57 17.47 13.30
C MET A 101 9.98 16.70 14.57
N GLY A 102 9.82 15.38 14.53
CA GLY A 102 10.11 14.53 15.70
C GLY A 102 9.18 14.78 16.88
N ASN A 103 7.94 15.18 16.63
CA ASN A 103 6.92 15.37 17.68
C ASN A 103 6.85 14.15 18.60
N PRO A 104 7.05 14.31 19.93
CA PRO A 104 7.09 13.19 20.86
C PRO A 104 5.82 12.33 20.87
N LEU A 105 4.64 12.93 20.65
CA LEU A 105 3.39 12.17 20.56
C LEU A 105 3.35 11.28 19.34
N ALA A 106 3.81 11.80 18.20
CA ALA A 106 3.89 11.03 16.95
C ALA A 106 4.94 9.91 17.05
N CYS A 107 6.08 10.19 17.69
CA CYS A 107 7.12 9.18 17.94
C CYS A 107 6.60 8.08 18.89
N ALA A 108 5.90 8.44 19.96
CA ALA A 108 5.28 7.47 20.85
C ALA A 108 4.24 6.59 20.16
N ALA A 109 3.39 7.19 19.30
CA ALA A 109 2.43 6.45 18.49
C ALA A 109 3.14 5.51 17.49
N ALA A 110 4.24 5.94 16.88
CA ALA A 110 5.03 5.10 15.99
C ALA A 110 5.67 3.93 16.73
N CYS A 111 6.26 4.13 17.89
CA CYS A 111 6.81 3.05 18.72
C CYS A 111 5.72 2.04 19.08
N ALA A 112 4.58 2.50 19.61
CA ALA A 112 3.47 1.63 19.97
C ALA A 112 2.92 0.86 18.75
N SER A 113 2.86 1.49 17.58
CA SER A 113 2.45 0.83 16.33
C SER A 113 3.42 -0.27 15.91
N LEU A 114 4.72 -0.04 16.06
CA LEU A 114 5.75 -1.04 15.76
C LEU A 114 5.71 -2.20 16.75
N ASP A 115 5.58 -1.92 18.05
CA ASP A 115 5.45 -2.95 19.10
C ASP A 115 4.21 -3.82 18.84
N LEU A 116 3.08 -3.21 18.50
CA LEU A 116 1.86 -3.92 18.13
C LEU A 116 2.06 -4.78 16.89
N PHE A 117 2.70 -4.24 15.83
CA PHE A 117 2.98 -4.96 14.59
C PHE A 117 3.84 -6.21 14.83
N GLU A 118 4.81 -6.15 15.75
CA GLU A 118 5.66 -7.30 16.10
C GLU A 118 4.97 -8.29 17.08
N SER A 119 3.88 -7.89 17.72
CA SER A 119 3.25 -8.69 18.79
C SER A 119 2.36 -9.83 18.28
N TYR A 120 2.05 -9.89 16.99
CA TYR A 120 1.16 -10.91 16.40
C TYR A 120 1.63 -11.35 15.02
N ASP A 121 1.11 -12.49 14.56
CA ASP A 121 1.43 -13.03 13.23
C ASP A 121 0.65 -12.29 12.12
N TRP A 122 1.08 -11.06 11.84
CA TRP A 122 0.51 -10.27 10.75
C TRP A 122 0.72 -10.92 9.37
N ARG A 123 1.81 -11.72 9.19
CA ARG A 123 2.07 -12.41 7.91
C ARG A 123 1.01 -13.45 7.61
N ALA A 124 0.63 -14.26 8.59
CA ALA A 124 -0.45 -15.22 8.43
C ALA A 124 -1.77 -14.52 8.09
N ASN A 125 -2.08 -13.41 8.75
CA ASN A 125 -3.27 -12.63 8.48
C ASN A 125 -3.27 -12.04 7.07
N VAL A 126 -2.18 -11.41 6.63
CA VAL A 126 -2.07 -10.85 5.28
C VAL A 126 -2.17 -11.94 4.21
N LYS A 127 -1.52 -13.09 4.42
CA LYS A 127 -1.61 -14.24 3.52
C LYS A 127 -3.05 -14.80 3.42
N ARG A 128 -3.77 -14.84 4.54
CA ARG A 128 -5.20 -15.22 4.57
C ARG A 128 -6.05 -14.24 3.78
N ILE A 129 -5.86 -12.93 4.00
CA ILE A 129 -6.56 -11.87 3.26
C ILE A 129 -6.27 -11.97 1.77
N GLU A 130 -5.00 -12.11 1.38
CA GLU A 130 -4.60 -12.26 -0.01
C GLU A 130 -5.29 -13.45 -0.68
N LYS A 131 -5.30 -14.61 -0.01
CA LYS A 131 -5.96 -15.82 -0.49
C LYS A 131 -7.45 -15.55 -0.74
N LYS A 132 -8.15 -14.97 0.23
CA LYS A 132 -9.58 -14.63 0.10
C LYS A 132 -9.84 -13.63 -1.04
N LEU A 133 -9.05 -12.59 -1.18
CA LEU A 133 -9.18 -11.63 -2.28
C LEU A 133 -8.97 -12.30 -3.64
N LYS A 134 -7.96 -13.18 -3.76
CA LYS A 134 -7.68 -13.94 -4.99
C LYS A 134 -8.76 -14.98 -5.34
N GLU A 135 -9.49 -15.48 -4.34
CA GLU A 135 -10.63 -16.39 -4.53
C GLU A 135 -11.90 -15.64 -4.93
N LEU A 136 -12.18 -14.50 -4.31
CA LEU A 136 -13.48 -13.84 -4.42
C LEU A 136 -13.55 -12.81 -5.55
N LEU A 137 -12.49 -12.04 -5.80
CA LEU A 137 -12.52 -10.97 -6.80
C LEU A 137 -12.66 -11.45 -8.26
N PRO A 138 -12.09 -12.61 -8.70
CA PRO A 138 -12.15 -13.03 -10.09
C PRO A 138 -13.55 -13.26 -10.64
N LYS A 139 -14.56 -13.52 -9.81
CA LYS A 139 -15.96 -13.67 -10.26
C LYS A 139 -16.51 -12.42 -10.96
N TYR A 140 -15.93 -11.25 -10.68
CA TYR A 140 -16.34 -9.98 -11.28
C TYR A 140 -15.67 -9.66 -12.62
N ARG A 141 -14.73 -10.49 -13.09
CA ARG A 141 -14.11 -10.32 -14.42
C ARG A 141 -15.12 -10.38 -15.57
N SER A 142 -16.25 -11.07 -15.38
CA SER A 142 -17.31 -11.19 -16.37
C SER A 142 -18.21 -9.96 -16.49
N LEU A 143 -18.12 -9.02 -15.57
CA LEU A 143 -18.90 -7.78 -15.63
C LEU A 143 -18.42 -6.89 -16.78
N PRO A 144 -19.33 -6.37 -17.63
CA PRO A 144 -18.94 -5.54 -18.79
C PRO A 144 -18.13 -4.29 -18.45
N ASN A 145 -18.31 -3.78 -17.24
CA ASN A 145 -17.62 -2.60 -16.72
C ASN A 145 -16.22 -2.91 -16.17
N VAL A 146 -15.89 -4.16 -15.83
CA VAL A 146 -14.59 -4.56 -15.27
C VAL A 146 -13.60 -4.81 -16.38
N GLN A 147 -12.43 -4.16 -16.29
CA GLN A 147 -11.33 -4.31 -17.23
C GLN A 147 -10.25 -5.25 -16.72
N ASP A 148 -9.94 -5.15 -15.41
CA ASP A 148 -8.95 -6.02 -14.76
C ASP A 148 -9.28 -6.23 -13.29
N VAL A 149 -8.71 -7.30 -12.72
CA VAL A 149 -8.87 -7.72 -11.33
C VAL A 149 -7.51 -8.07 -10.78
N ARG A 150 -7.11 -7.41 -9.71
CA ARG A 150 -5.78 -7.54 -9.11
C ARG A 150 -5.87 -7.78 -7.60
N ALA A 151 -4.98 -8.60 -7.05
CA ALA A 151 -4.80 -8.77 -5.62
C ALA A 151 -3.34 -9.12 -5.28
N LEU A 152 -2.80 -8.44 -4.27
CA LEU A 152 -1.48 -8.69 -3.71
C LEU A 152 -1.48 -8.33 -2.22
N GLY A 153 -1.10 -9.26 -1.35
CA GLY A 153 -1.15 -9.05 0.08
C GLY A 153 -2.55 -8.62 0.53
N ALA A 154 -2.63 -7.59 1.35
CA ALA A 154 -3.91 -7.03 1.79
C ALA A 154 -4.37 -5.86 0.90
N VAL A 155 -4.27 -6.02 -0.42
CA VAL A 155 -4.75 -5.07 -1.44
C VAL A 155 -5.55 -5.82 -2.48
N GLY A 156 -6.79 -5.36 -2.73
CA GLY A 156 -7.66 -5.88 -3.79
C GLY A 156 -8.19 -4.75 -4.67
N VAL A 157 -8.22 -4.96 -5.99
CA VAL A 157 -8.60 -3.93 -6.97
C VAL A 157 -9.49 -4.51 -8.04
N LEU A 158 -10.57 -3.82 -8.35
CA LEU A 158 -11.35 -3.93 -9.58
C LEU A 158 -11.07 -2.69 -10.43
N ASP A 159 -10.41 -2.87 -11.56
CA ASP A 159 -10.20 -1.84 -12.56
C ASP A 159 -11.46 -1.76 -13.44
N VAL A 160 -12.07 -0.60 -13.56
CA VAL A 160 -13.38 -0.43 -14.20
C VAL A 160 -13.34 0.69 -15.25
N LYS A 161 -14.18 0.57 -16.25
CA LYS A 161 -14.33 1.61 -17.30
C LYS A 161 -14.96 2.88 -16.74
N LYS A 162 -15.89 2.72 -15.78
CA LYS A 162 -16.64 3.81 -15.16
C LYS A 162 -16.87 3.49 -13.69
N ILE A 163 -16.61 4.44 -12.83
CA ILE A 163 -16.99 4.36 -11.41
C ILE A 163 -18.43 4.84 -11.22
N PRO A 164 -19.15 4.33 -10.18
CA PRO A 164 -20.45 4.86 -9.80
C PRO A 164 -20.36 6.33 -9.37
N ASP A 165 -21.46 7.06 -9.54
CA ASP A 165 -21.56 8.41 -8.98
C ASP A 165 -21.67 8.40 -7.44
N GLU A 166 -21.59 9.58 -6.83
CA GLU A 166 -21.57 9.69 -5.35
C GLU A 166 -22.86 9.16 -4.71
N GLU A 167 -24.02 9.35 -5.34
CA GLU A 167 -25.32 8.87 -4.81
C GLU A 167 -25.38 7.33 -4.84
N GLN A 168 -24.90 6.74 -5.93
CA GLN A 168 -24.82 5.29 -6.08
C GLN A 168 -23.84 4.70 -5.06
N VAL A 169 -22.66 5.30 -4.89
CA VAL A 169 -21.68 4.89 -3.87
C VAL A 169 -22.30 4.98 -2.48
N ARG A 170 -22.93 6.11 -2.15
CA ARG A 170 -23.57 6.32 -0.84
C ARG A 170 -24.63 5.28 -0.55
N ARG A 171 -25.48 4.98 -1.53
CA ARG A 171 -26.52 3.95 -1.39
C ARG A 171 -25.91 2.58 -1.07
N ILE A 172 -24.89 2.13 -1.83
CA ILE A 172 -24.24 0.84 -1.60
C ILE A 172 -23.58 0.80 -0.23
N VAL A 173 -22.89 1.87 0.18
CA VAL A 173 -22.28 1.99 1.51
C VAL A 173 -23.32 1.83 2.62
N LEU A 174 -24.47 2.48 2.50
CA LEU A 174 -25.56 2.38 3.49
C LEU A 174 -26.18 0.99 3.54
N GLU A 175 -26.37 0.34 2.38
CA GLU A 175 -26.97 -0.99 2.29
C GLU A 175 -26.01 -2.10 2.77
N THR A 176 -24.72 -1.97 2.51
CA THR A 176 -23.72 -3.00 2.84
C THR A 176 -23.05 -2.79 4.19
N GLY A 177 -23.07 -1.56 4.70
CA GLY A 177 -22.29 -1.15 5.87
C GLY A 177 -20.77 -1.14 5.62
N VAL A 178 -20.35 -1.10 4.35
CA VAL A 178 -18.95 -1.11 3.95
C VAL A 178 -18.57 0.22 3.34
N TRP A 179 -17.63 0.91 3.98
CA TRP A 179 -17.07 2.15 3.42
C TRP A 179 -16.05 1.84 2.33
N LEU A 180 -16.32 2.25 1.10
CA LEU A 180 -15.40 2.19 -0.03
C LEU A 180 -15.37 3.54 -0.73
N ARG A 181 -14.20 3.89 -1.27
CA ARG A 181 -13.98 5.11 -2.04
C ARG A 181 -13.45 4.73 -3.43
N PRO A 182 -14.34 4.57 -4.43
CA PRO A 182 -13.90 4.47 -5.82
C PRO A 182 -13.11 5.71 -6.23
N GLU A 183 -12.09 5.54 -7.06
CA GLU A 183 -11.27 6.66 -7.50
C GLU A 183 -10.87 6.47 -8.97
N SER A 184 -10.95 7.54 -9.77
CA SER A 184 -10.58 7.53 -11.18
C SER A 184 -11.27 6.42 -11.97
N HIS A 185 -10.65 5.25 -12.13
CA HIS A 185 -11.17 4.08 -12.85
C HIS A 185 -10.99 2.79 -12.04
N PHE A 186 -10.86 2.87 -10.71
CA PHE A 186 -10.70 1.66 -9.89
C PHE A 186 -11.51 1.72 -8.60
N ILE A 187 -11.98 0.54 -8.19
CA ILE A 187 -12.61 0.27 -6.90
C ILE A 187 -11.65 -0.64 -6.13
N TYR A 188 -11.20 -0.20 -4.96
CA TYR A 188 -10.17 -0.91 -4.24
C TYR A 188 -10.48 -1.11 -2.77
N THR A 189 -9.79 -2.06 -2.18
CA THR A 189 -9.77 -2.29 -0.72
C THR A 189 -8.36 -2.49 -0.21
N MET A 190 -8.09 -1.93 0.96
CA MET A 190 -6.85 -2.11 1.73
C MET A 190 -7.24 -2.34 3.20
N PRO A 191 -7.87 -3.49 3.53
CA PRO A 191 -8.44 -3.72 4.85
C PRO A 191 -7.37 -3.79 5.94
N PRO A 192 -7.72 -3.54 7.21
CA PRO A 192 -6.88 -3.88 8.36
C PRO A 192 -6.52 -5.37 8.38
N PHE A 193 -5.36 -5.73 8.92
CA PHE A 193 -4.91 -7.13 8.91
C PHE A 193 -5.73 -8.03 9.84
N VAL A 194 -6.49 -7.45 10.76
CA VAL A 194 -7.41 -8.15 11.67
C VAL A 194 -8.80 -8.40 11.08
N THR A 195 -9.08 -7.92 9.86
CA THR A 195 -10.36 -8.12 9.17
C THR A 195 -10.66 -9.61 9.03
N THR A 196 -11.88 -10.03 9.40
CA THR A 196 -12.31 -11.42 9.32
C THR A 196 -12.64 -11.84 7.89
N ASP A 197 -12.81 -13.15 7.67
CA ASP A 197 -13.17 -13.67 6.35
C ASP A 197 -14.55 -13.19 5.92
N GLU A 198 -15.52 -13.13 6.83
CA GLU A 198 -16.87 -12.63 6.59
C GLU A 198 -16.87 -11.14 6.23
N GLU A 199 -16.02 -10.34 6.88
CA GLU A 199 -15.86 -8.92 6.55
C GLU A 199 -15.23 -8.74 5.18
N ILE A 200 -14.24 -9.56 4.80
CA ILE A 200 -13.66 -9.55 3.45
C ILE A 200 -14.72 -9.90 2.40
N GLU A 201 -15.56 -10.90 2.64
CA GLU A 201 -16.66 -11.27 1.75
C GLU A 201 -17.64 -10.10 1.55
N ARG A 202 -18.00 -9.39 2.63
CA ARG A 202 -18.83 -8.18 2.56
C ARG A 202 -18.17 -7.04 1.79
N ILE A 203 -16.88 -6.83 2.02
CA ILE A 203 -16.11 -5.81 1.28
C ILE A 203 -16.11 -6.13 -0.22
N VAL A 204 -15.81 -7.37 -0.58
CA VAL A 204 -15.74 -7.80 -1.98
C VAL A 204 -17.13 -7.77 -2.64
N ASP A 205 -18.22 -8.09 -1.91
CA ASP A 205 -19.58 -7.91 -2.41
C ASP A 205 -19.90 -6.44 -2.72
N ALA A 206 -19.58 -5.54 -1.79
CA ALA A 206 -19.75 -4.09 -2.01
C ALA A 206 -18.95 -3.59 -3.22
N MET A 207 -17.70 -4.03 -3.39
CA MET A 207 -16.89 -3.72 -4.58
C MET A 207 -17.57 -4.19 -5.86
N GLY A 208 -18.08 -5.43 -5.87
CA GLY A 208 -18.76 -6.00 -7.03
C GLY A 208 -20.07 -5.29 -7.37
N ARG A 209 -20.85 -4.88 -6.37
CA ARG A 209 -22.08 -4.09 -6.57
C ARG A 209 -21.77 -2.72 -7.17
N MET A 210 -20.69 -2.07 -6.74
CA MET A 210 -20.22 -0.81 -7.36
C MET A 210 -19.75 -1.03 -8.80
N ALA A 211 -19.04 -2.12 -9.07
CA ALA A 211 -18.54 -2.42 -10.42
C ALA A 211 -19.67 -2.84 -11.40
N ALA A 212 -20.81 -3.31 -10.91
CA ALA A 212 -21.96 -3.72 -11.71
C ALA A 212 -22.80 -2.52 -12.21
N ILE A 213 -22.58 -1.33 -11.70
CA ILE A 213 -23.29 -0.11 -12.14
C ILE A 213 -22.76 0.29 -13.52
N GLN A 214 -23.68 0.54 -14.45
CA GLN A 214 -23.40 0.93 -15.83
C GLN A 214 -23.54 2.44 -16.03
#